data_0f96cc701d723eaee0c1abc78506b1db
#
_entry.id   0f96cc701d723eaee0c1abc78506b1db
#
_cell.length_a   1.000
_cell.length_b   1.000
_cell.length_c   1.000
_cell.angle_alpha   90.00
_cell.angle_beta   90.00
_cell.angle_gamma   90.00
#
_symmetry.space_group_name_H-M   'P 1'
#
loop_
_entity.id
_entity.type
_entity.pdbx_description
1 polymer ?
#
loop_
_entity_poly.entity_id
_entity_poly.type
_entity_poly.pdbx_seq_one_letter_code
_entity_poly.pdbx_strand_id
1 'polypeptide(L)'
;MTNHTQEQMEPDSAVYKTLLESTKAIPWKIDWSTMQFTYIGPQIEQLLGWTPESWKSADDWAMRIHADEREAVVNFCISQSKAGADHEADYRALTRDGEHVWIRDVVHVVRNPDGSPNALIGFMFDITERKKTEARLIELQKELEALSYRDGLTNVANRRMFDSALEVEWANAINTRAPLSLIMLDIDYFKQYNDHYGHIRGDECLKQVAQLLSQTATRSRDFFARYGGEEFVLILPECDEKAALQVAQRCRSLIAQAAIPHAGSQVAPHITISQGVSTIVPSPMDQRIDFLELADRRLYRAKQLGRNCIAVDE
;
A
#
# COMPACT_ATOMS: atom_id res chain seq x y z
N MET A 1 1.90 -74.17 -8.94
CA MET A 1 2.83 -73.51 -9.86
C MET A 1 2.00 -72.68 -10.84
N THR A 2 1.79 -71.42 -10.54
CA THR A 2 1.20 -70.46 -11.48
C THR A 2 2.02 -69.19 -11.37
N ASN A 3 2.93 -69.04 -12.33
CA ASN A 3 3.69 -67.82 -12.55
C ASN A 3 2.72 -66.69 -12.95
N HIS A 4 2.52 -65.72 -12.09
CA HIS A 4 2.01 -64.41 -12.48
C HIS A 4 3.22 -63.61 -13.01
N THR A 5 3.39 -63.59 -14.31
CA THR A 5 4.21 -62.64 -15.04
C THR A 5 3.59 -61.27 -14.81
N GLN A 6 4.26 -60.41 -14.07
CA GLN A 6 3.97 -58.97 -14.07
C GLN A 6 4.32 -58.48 -15.48
N GLU A 7 3.30 -58.28 -16.32
CA GLU A 7 3.40 -57.42 -17.49
C GLU A 7 3.71 -55.99 -16.98
N GLN A 8 4.96 -55.61 -17.08
CA GLN A 8 5.33 -54.21 -17.03
C GLN A 8 4.68 -53.51 -18.23
N MET A 9 3.57 -52.84 -17.99
CA MET A 9 3.03 -51.86 -18.95
C MET A 9 4.09 -50.83 -19.23
N GLU A 10 4.80 -50.96 -20.38
CA GLU A 10 5.48 -49.80 -20.95
C GLU A 10 4.45 -48.76 -21.23
N PRO A 11 4.55 -47.58 -20.64
CA PRO A 11 3.56 -46.55 -20.85
C PRO A 11 3.62 -46.13 -22.32
N ASP A 12 2.49 -46.19 -23.01
CA ASP A 12 2.35 -45.83 -24.42
C ASP A 12 2.81 -44.38 -24.62
N SER A 13 3.97 -44.22 -25.26
CA SER A 13 4.61 -42.92 -25.55
C SER A 13 3.64 -41.93 -26.20
N ALA A 14 2.66 -42.43 -26.96
CA ALA A 14 1.62 -41.63 -27.58
C ALA A 14 0.62 -41.05 -26.55
N VAL A 15 0.30 -41.80 -25.48
CA VAL A 15 -0.58 -41.32 -24.40
C VAL A 15 0.10 -40.20 -23.64
N TYR A 16 1.39 -40.33 -23.28
CA TYR A 16 2.13 -39.25 -22.63
C TYR A 16 2.21 -37.99 -23.47
N LYS A 17 2.51 -38.13 -24.77
CA LYS A 17 2.53 -37.00 -25.70
C LYS A 17 1.17 -36.31 -25.77
N THR A 18 0.09 -37.08 -25.88
CA THR A 18 -1.28 -36.51 -25.89
C THR A 18 -1.61 -35.80 -24.59
N LEU A 19 -1.24 -36.36 -23.45
CA LEU A 19 -1.44 -35.71 -22.14
C LEU A 19 -0.68 -34.38 -22.04
N LEU A 20 0.59 -34.34 -22.45
CA LEU A 20 1.41 -33.14 -22.46
C LEU A 20 0.83 -32.08 -23.42
N GLU A 21 0.42 -32.48 -24.61
CA GLU A 21 -0.12 -31.56 -25.62
C GLU A 21 -1.55 -31.08 -25.28
N SER A 22 -2.30 -31.82 -24.47
CA SER A 22 -3.65 -31.42 -24.01
C SER A 22 -3.65 -30.41 -22.87
N THR A 23 -2.50 -30.20 -22.22
CA THR A 23 -2.36 -29.20 -21.15
C THR A 23 -2.04 -27.83 -21.72
N LYS A 24 -2.36 -26.75 -20.95
CA LYS A 24 -1.88 -25.39 -21.24
C LYS A 24 -0.42 -25.17 -20.86
N ALA A 25 0.21 -26.15 -20.26
CA ALA A 25 1.63 -26.12 -19.94
C ALA A 25 2.47 -26.38 -21.20
N ILE A 26 3.56 -25.68 -21.35
CA ILE A 26 4.49 -25.84 -22.46
C ILE A 26 5.69 -26.66 -21.97
N PRO A 27 5.75 -27.96 -22.28
CA PRO A 27 6.88 -28.81 -21.91
C PRO A 27 8.10 -28.47 -22.73
N TRP A 28 9.26 -28.48 -22.11
CA TRP A 28 10.52 -28.26 -22.80
C TRP A 28 11.67 -29.11 -22.24
N LYS A 29 12.73 -29.29 -23.05
CA LYS A 29 13.96 -29.98 -22.67
C LYS A 29 15.16 -29.33 -23.31
N ILE A 30 16.20 -29.08 -22.50
CA ILE A 30 17.50 -28.57 -22.91
C ILE A 30 18.56 -29.65 -22.59
N ASP A 31 19.47 -29.96 -23.54
CA ASP A 31 20.67 -30.72 -23.30
C ASP A 31 21.68 -29.85 -22.55
N TRP A 32 22.15 -30.32 -21.40
CA TRP A 32 23.04 -29.54 -20.55
C TRP A 32 24.40 -29.25 -21.16
N SER A 33 24.94 -30.21 -21.96
CA SER A 33 26.30 -30.11 -22.54
C SER A 33 26.37 -29.10 -23.69
N THR A 34 25.29 -29.00 -24.47
CA THR A 34 25.22 -28.14 -25.67
C THR A 34 24.42 -26.89 -25.42
N MET A 35 23.65 -26.83 -24.33
CA MET A 35 22.67 -25.78 -24.02
C MET A 35 21.63 -25.56 -25.14
N GLN A 36 21.32 -26.62 -25.88
CA GLN A 36 20.36 -26.60 -26.98
C GLN A 36 19.01 -27.20 -26.55
N PHE A 37 17.92 -26.60 -27.05
CA PHE A 37 16.61 -27.21 -26.91
C PHE A 37 16.55 -28.50 -27.73
N THR A 38 16.26 -29.60 -27.08
CA THR A 38 15.98 -30.88 -27.73
C THR A 38 14.50 -31.13 -27.92
N TYR A 39 13.66 -30.36 -27.18
CA TYR A 39 12.23 -30.38 -27.31
C TYR A 39 11.63 -29.07 -26.75
N ILE A 40 10.58 -28.56 -27.40
CA ILE A 40 9.67 -27.55 -26.88
C ILE A 40 8.28 -27.85 -27.40
N GLY A 41 7.27 -27.73 -26.53
CA GLY A 41 5.87 -27.99 -26.86
C GLY A 41 5.31 -27.00 -27.89
N PRO A 42 4.47 -27.46 -28.84
CA PRO A 42 3.91 -26.60 -29.89
C PRO A 42 3.02 -25.47 -29.36
N GLN A 43 2.55 -25.57 -28.11
CA GLN A 43 1.79 -24.52 -27.45
C GLN A 43 2.55 -23.19 -27.33
N ILE A 44 3.88 -23.20 -27.42
CA ILE A 44 4.72 -22.01 -27.36
C ILE A 44 4.40 -21.02 -28.50
N GLU A 45 4.08 -21.53 -29.68
CA GLU A 45 3.72 -20.70 -30.81
C GLU A 45 2.37 -19.99 -30.59
N GLN A 46 1.40 -20.70 -30.03
CA GLN A 46 0.09 -20.11 -29.70
C GLN A 46 0.19 -19.02 -28.64
N LEU A 47 1.10 -19.19 -27.67
CA LEU A 47 1.27 -18.26 -26.55
C LEU A 47 2.14 -17.06 -26.91
N LEU A 48 3.30 -17.28 -27.52
CA LEU A 48 4.30 -16.24 -27.76
C LEU A 48 4.49 -15.86 -29.23
N GLY A 49 3.85 -16.58 -30.17
CA GLY A 49 3.97 -16.32 -31.61
C GLY A 49 5.29 -16.81 -32.23
N TRP A 50 6.18 -17.40 -31.47
CA TRP A 50 7.45 -17.95 -31.93
C TRP A 50 7.30 -19.43 -32.23
N THR A 51 7.65 -19.87 -33.46
CA THR A 51 7.56 -21.30 -33.82
C THR A 51 8.51 -22.14 -32.98
N PRO A 52 8.20 -23.44 -32.70
CA PRO A 52 9.10 -24.33 -31.96
C PRO A 52 10.52 -24.39 -32.52
N GLU A 53 10.68 -24.38 -33.84
CA GLU A 53 11.98 -24.46 -34.54
C GLU A 53 12.85 -23.24 -34.31
N SER A 54 12.28 -22.14 -33.85
CA SER A 54 12.99 -20.89 -33.53
C SER A 54 13.67 -20.94 -32.15
N TRP A 55 13.36 -21.96 -31.33
CA TRP A 55 13.94 -22.20 -30.00
C TRP A 55 15.09 -23.20 -30.13
N LYS A 56 16.28 -22.73 -30.45
CA LYS A 56 17.44 -23.56 -30.70
C LYS A 56 18.31 -23.71 -29.47
N SER A 57 18.56 -22.65 -28.73
CA SER A 57 19.47 -22.60 -27.60
C SER A 57 18.88 -21.83 -26.41
N ALA A 58 19.54 -21.98 -25.25
CA ALA A 58 19.22 -21.19 -24.06
C ALA A 58 19.37 -19.70 -24.32
N ASP A 59 20.16 -19.25 -25.30
CA ASP A 59 20.28 -17.83 -25.66
C ASP A 59 18.99 -17.32 -26.34
N ASP A 60 18.29 -18.15 -27.13
CA ASP A 60 17.01 -17.79 -27.71
C ASP A 60 15.96 -17.55 -26.62
N TRP A 61 15.97 -18.36 -25.56
CA TRP A 61 15.14 -18.16 -24.38
C TRP A 61 15.51 -16.85 -23.67
N ALA A 62 16.79 -16.64 -23.38
CA ALA A 62 17.27 -15.43 -22.69
C ALA A 62 16.89 -14.16 -23.43
N MET A 63 17.04 -14.13 -24.75
CA MET A 63 16.69 -12.96 -25.58
C MET A 63 15.19 -12.63 -25.59
N ARG A 64 14.35 -13.61 -25.32
CA ARG A 64 12.89 -13.45 -25.22
C ARG A 64 12.38 -13.12 -23.83
N ILE A 65 13.26 -12.98 -22.82
CA ILE A 65 12.92 -12.40 -21.53
C ILE A 65 12.93 -10.87 -21.64
N HIS A 66 12.00 -10.20 -20.99
CA HIS A 66 11.96 -8.74 -20.91
C HIS A 66 13.32 -8.17 -20.47
N ALA A 67 13.75 -7.08 -21.11
CA ALA A 67 15.09 -6.50 -20.92
C ALA A 67 15.43 -6.22 -19.45
N ASP A 68 14.49 -5.69 -18.67
CA ASP A 68 14.70 -5.34 -17.26
C ASP A 68 14.90 -6.55 -16.36
N GLU A 69 14.42 -7.74 -16.75
CA GLU A 69 14.43 -8.94 -15.92
C GLU A 69 15.46 -9.98 -16.39
N ARG A 70 15.90 -9.83 -17.63
CA ARG A 70 16.74 -10.84 -18.33
C ARG A 70 17.97 -11.24 -17.55
N GLU A 71 18.78 -10.29 -17.13
CA GLU A 71 20.05 -10.56 -16.43
C GLU A 71 19.81 -11.29 -15.12
N ALA A 72 18.84 -10.84 -14.32
CA ALA A 72 18.51 -11.42 -13.02
C ALA A 72 17.98 -12.85 -13.17
N VAL A 73 17.03 -13.07 -14.09
CA VAL A 73 16.40 -14.38 -14.33
C VAL A 73 17.43 -15.38 -14.88
N VAL A 74 18.22 -14.98 -15.88
CA VAL A 74 19.22 -15.86 -16.49
C VAL A 74 20.28 -16.25 -15.46
N ASN A 75 20.83 -15.31 -14.70
CA ASN A 75 21.81 -15.59 -13.67
C ASN A 75 21.26 -16.51 -12.58
N PHE A 76 20.04 -16.29 -12.14
CA PHE A 76 19.36 -17.15 -11.16
C PHE A 76 19.23 -18.57 -11.70
N CYS A 77 18.62 -18.76 -12.89
CA CYS A 77 18.41 -20.09 -13.46
C CYS A 77 19.71 -20.84 -13.71
N ILE A 78 20.75 -20.18 -14.25
CA ILE A 78 22.08 -20.80 -14.47
C ILE A 78 22.71 -21.21 -13.14
N SER A 79 22.63 -20.40 -12.09
CA SER A 79 23.23 -20.71 -10.79
C SER A 79 22.56 -21.91 -10.15
N GLN A 80 21.22 -22.00 -10.18
CA GLN A 80 20.47 -23.13 -9.63
C GLN A 80 20.73 -24.41 -10.44
N SER A 81 20.71 -24.31 -11.77
CA SER A 81 21.02 -25.48 -12.66
C SER A 81 22.41 -26.02 -12.45
N LYS A 82 23.42 -25.16 -12.31
CA LYS A 82 24.84 -25.59 -12.01
C LYS A 82 24.93 -26.27 -10.65
N ALA A 83 24.18 -25.80 -9.65
CA ALA A 83 24.09 -26.45 -8.34
C ALA A 83 23.31 -27.77 -8.39
N GLY A 84 22.68 -28.09 -9.54
CA GLY A 84 21.81 -29.23 -9.71
C GLY A 84 20.50 -29.11 -8.92
N ALA A 85 20.05 -27.91 -8.57
CA ALA A 85 18.83 -27.68 -7.82
C ALA A 85 17.64 -27.39 -8.75
N ASP A 86 16.53 -28.08 -8.48
CA ASP A 86 15.25 -27.73 -9.11
C ASP A 86 14.84 -26.34 -8.68
N HIS A 87 14.24 -25.58 -9.60
CA HIS A 87 13.88 -24.18 -9.33
C HIS A 87 12.71 -23.73 -10.18
N GLU A 88 12.14 -22.60 -9.80
CA GLU A 88 11.11 -21.91 -10.58
C GLU A 88 11.41 -20.41 -10.68
N ALA A 89 10.97 -19.80 -11.77
CA ALA A 89 11.10 -18.37 -12.00
C ALA A 89 9.86 -17.81 -12.70
N ASP A 90 9.37 -16.68 -12.19
CA ASP A 90 8.35 -15.87 -12.88
C ASP A 90 9.06 -14.75 -13.65
N TYR A 91 8.74 -14.59 -14.93
CA TYR A 91 9.28 -13.50 -15.74
C TYR A 91 8.33 -13.10 -16.87
N ARG A 92 8.55 -11.90 -17.42
CA ARG A 92 7.85 -11.44 -18.61
C ARG A 92 8.57 -11.96 -19.85
N ALA A 93 7.88 -12.78 -20.63
CA ALA A 93 8.36 -13.23 -21.93
C ALA A 93 7.84 -12.29 -23.04
N LEU A 94 8.69 -11.99 -24.03
CA LEU A 94 8.35 -11.19 -25.20
C LEU A 94 7.66 -12.07 -26.24
N THR A 95 6.51 -11.62 -26.72
CA THR A 95 5.87 -12.21 -27.90
C THR A 95 6.56 -11.72 -29.18
N ARG A 96 6.30 -12.41 -30.28
CA ARG A 96 6.80 -12.00 -31.61
C ARG A 96 6.34 -10.60 -32.01
N ASP A 97 5.18 -10.18 -31.53
CA ASP A 97 4.58 -8.85 -31.83
C ASP A 97 5.06 -7.75 -30.88
N GLY A 98 5.97 -8.08 -29.94
CA GLY A 98 6.56 -7.11 -29.00
C GLY A 98 5.77 -6.90 -27.70
N GLU A 99 4.66 -7.61 -27.52
CA GLU A 99 3.89 -7.62 -26.27
C GLU A 99 4.55 -8.50 -25.22
N HIS A 100 3.97 -8.56 -24.02
CA HIS A 100 4.49 -9.33 -22.89
C HIS A 100 3.46 -10.32 -22.38
N VAL A 101 3.94 -11.53 -22.08
CA VAL A 101 3.19 -12.58 -21.40
C VAL A 101 3.95 -12.98 -20.14
N TRP A 102 3.28 -13.06 -19.01
CA TRP A 102 3.88 -13.56 -17.78
C TRP A 102 4.00 -15.08 -17.82
N ILE A 103 5.22 -15.57 -17.71
CA ILE A 103 5.55 -17.01 -17.68
C ILE A 103 5.99 -17.38 -16.27
N ARG A 104 5.51 -18.51 -15.79
CA ARG A 104 6.16 -19.29 -14.72
C ARG A 104 6.87 -20.44 -15.37
N ASP A 105 8.17 -20.51 -15.21
CA ASP A 105 9.02 -21.59 -15.70
C ASP A 105 9.45 -22.46 -14.53
N VAL A 106 9.07 -23.75 -14.56
CA VAL A 106 9.42 -24.75 -13.54
C VAL A 106 10.45 -25.67 -14.14
N VAL A 107 11.62 -25.74 -13.53
CA VAL A 107 12.81 -26.43 -14.04
C VAL A 107 13.20 -27.58 -13.12
N HIS A 108 13.34 -28.77 -13.68
CA HIS A 108 13.90 -29.94 -13.04
C HIS A 108 15.25 -30.30 -13.66
N VAL A 109 16.27 -30.53 -12.82
CA VAL A 109 17.62 -30.85 -13.26
C VAL A 109 17.82 -32.37 -13.27
N VAL A 110 17.82 -32.96 -14.48
CA VAL A 110 18.15 -34.39 -14.67
C VAL A 110 19.62 -34.56 -14.48
N ARG A 111 20.04 -35.57 -13.68
CA ARG A 111 21.44 -35.81 -13.35
C ARG A 111 21.95 -37.14 -13.91
N ASN A 112 23.24 -37.14 -14.20
CA ASN A 112 24.01 -38.38 -14.48
C ASN A 112 24.20 -39.21 -13.18
N PRO A 113 24.60 -40.48 -13.28
CA PRO A 113 24.91 -41.30 -12.11
C PRO A 113 26.01 -40.73 -11.20
N ASP A 114 26.89 -39.87 -11.73
CA ASP A 114 27.95 -39.18 -10.98
C ASP A 114 27.48 -37.93 -10.28
N GLY A 115 26.17 -37.57 -10.42
CA GLY A 115 25.55 -36.38 -9.82
C GLY A 115 25.68 -35.11 -10.67
N SER A 116 26.43 -35.13 -11.77
CA SER A 116 26.55 -33.98 -12.69
C SER A 116 25.23 -33.75 -13.46
N PRO A 117 24.88 -32.48 -13.82
CA PRO A 117 23.72 -32.20 -14.66
C PRO A 117 23.86 -32.86 -16.05
N ASN A 118 22.78 -33.45 -16.53
CA ASN A 118 22.68 -34.07 -17.86
C ASN A 118 21.73 -33.29 -18.78
N ALA A 119 20.57 -32.96 -18.26
CA ALA A 119 19.57 -32.21 -19.01
C ALA A 119 18.73 -31.34 -18.06
N LEU A 120 18.15 -30.31 -18.60
CA LEU A 120 17.08 -29.56 -17.96
C LEU A 120 15.77 -29.94 -18.62
N ILE A 121 14.75 -30.24 -17.83
CA ILE A 121 13.39 -30.45 -18.32
C ILE A 121 12.45 -29.57 -17.51
N GLY A 122 11.40 -29.10 -18.13
CA GLY A 122 10.47 -28.21 -17.39
C GLY A 122 9.18 -27.93 -18.12
N PHE A 123 8.42 -27.05 -17.49
CA PHE A 123 7.16 -26.57 -18.00
C PHE A 123 7.09 -25.07 -17.86
N MET A 124 6.70 -24.39 -18.93
CA MET A 124 6.29 -22.98 -18.89
C MET A 124 4.76 -22.90 -18.77
N PHE A 125 4.29 -22.06 -17.89
CA PHE A 125 2.87 -21.77 -17.66
C PHE A 125 2.59 -20.30 -17.92
N ASP A 126 1.54 -20.01 -18.67
CA ASP A 126 0.99 -18.65 -18.74
C ASP A 126 0.32 -18.30 -17.40
N ILE A 127 0.87 -17.32 -16.71
CA ILE A 127 0.35 -16.80 -15.45
C ILE A 127 -0.14 -15.35 -15.60
N THR A 128 -0.37 -14.88 -16.83
CA THR A 128 -0.76 -13.49 -17.12
C THR A 128 -2.04 -13.10 -16.42
N GLU A 129 -3.08 -13.93 -16.51
CA GLU A 129 -4.37 -13.64 -15.84
C GLU A 129 -4.24 -13.67 -14.32
N ARG A 130 -3.41 -14.53 -13.77
CA ARG A 130 -3.09 -14.54 -12.34
C ARG A 130 -2.42 -13.23 -11.92
N LYS A 131 -1.38 -12.77 -12.64
CA LYS A 131 -0.68 -11.51 -12.35
C LYS A 131 -1.59 -10.28 -12.47
N LYS A 132 -2.48 -10.26 -13.47
CA LYS A 132 -3.50 -9.20 -13.60
C LYS A 132 -4.45 -9.18 -12.42
N THR A 133 -4.90 -10.36 -11.97
CA THR A 133 -5.79 -10.47 -10.81
C THR A 133 -5.10 -10.02 -9.52
N GLU A 134 -3.86 -10.43 -9.31
CA GLU A 134 -3.03 -10.00 -8.17
C GLU A 134 -2.86 -8.46 -8.17
N ALA A 135 -2.52 -7.86 -9.31
CA ALA A 135 -2.39 -6.41 -9.45
C ALA A 135 -3.73 -5.68 -9.16
N ARG A 136 -4.85 -6.21 -9.67
CA ARG A 136 -6.18 -5.63 -9.44
C ARG A 136 -6.61 -5.72 -7.97
N LEU A 137 -6.30 -6.83 -7.29
CA LEU A 137 -6.55 -6.97 -5.85
C LEU A 137 -5.76 -5.94 -5.03
N ILE A 138 -4.49 -5.71 -5.36
CA ILE A 138 -3.66 -4.69 -4.70
C ILE A 138 -4.24 -3.28 -4.93
N GLU A 139 -4.70 -2.98 -6.13
CA GLU A 139 -5.31 -1.70 -6.47
C GLU A 139 -6.62 -1.48 -5.70
N LEU A 140 -7.52 -2.48 -5.69
CA LEU A 140 -8.77 -2.43 -4.93
C LEU A 140 -8.53 -2.29 -3.43
N GLN A 141 -7.51 -2.97 -2.90
CA GLN A 141 -7.13 -2.83 -1.50
C GLN A 141 -6.71 -1.39 -1.17
N LYS A 142 -5.88 -0.76 -2.02
CA LYS A 142 -5.50 0.65 -1.87
C LYS A 142 -6.70 1.61 -1.96
N GLU A 143 -7.64 1.34 -2.89
CA GLU A 143 -8.87 2.13 -3.01
C GLU A 143 -9.72 2.01 -1.73
N LEU A 144 -9.88 0.80 -1.17
CA LEU A 144 -10.60 0.57 0.08
C LEU A 144 -9.91 1.24 1.28
N GLU A 145 -8.59 1.18 1.35
CA GLU A 145 -7.81 1.87 2.38
C GLU A 145 -7.99 3.38 2.27
N ALA A 146 -7.93 3.94 1.06
CA ALA A 146 -8.15 5.37 0.82
C ALA A 146 -9.56 5.83 1.24
N LEU A 147 -10.60 5.05 0.95
CA LEU A 147 -11.98 5.28 1.42
C LEU A 147 -12.09 5.19 2.95
N SER A 148 -11.30 4.31 3.57
CA SER A 148 -11.26 4.14 5.04
C SER A 148 -10.53 5.26 5.79
N TYR A 149 -9.82 6.17 5.10
CA TYR A 149 -9.04 7.25 5.72
C TYR A 149 -9.75 8.60 5.74
N ARG A 150 -10.94 8.69 5.19
CA ARG A 150 -11.74 9.91 5.20
C ARG A 150 -12.92 9.81 6.17
N ASP A 151 -13.28 10.94 6.77
CA ASP A 151 -14.51 11.05 7.56
C ASP A 151 -15.72 11.12 6.62
N GLY A 152 -16.68 10.22 6.82
CA GLY A 152 -17.83 10.08 5.92
C GLY A 152 -18.77 11.30 5.87
N LEU A 153 -18.76 12.18 6.89
CA LEU A 153 -19.57 13.38 6.94
C LEU A 153 -18.85 14.58 6.33
N THR A 154 -17.61 14.85 6.76
CA THR A 154 -16.88 16.08 6.46
C THR A 154 -15.89 15.94 5.30
N ASN A 155 -15.60 14.71 4.88
CA ASN A 155 -14.66 14.37 3.81
C ASN A 155 -13.20 14.84 4.06
N VAL A 156 -12.86 15.29 5.27
CA VAL A 156 -11.47 15.47 5.70
C VAL A 156 -10.88 14.15 6.17
N ALA A 157 -9.60 14.10 6.51
CA ALA A 157 -9.00 12.90 7.10
C ALA A 157 -9.73 12.51 8.39
N ASN A 158 -9.87 11.22 8.64
CA ASN A 158 -10.45 10.71 9.88
C ASN A 158 -9.36 10.41 10.94
N ARG A 159 -9.79 9.98 12.13
CA ARG A 159 -8.90 9.61 13.24
C ARG A 159 -7.85 8.57 12.84
N ARG A 160 -8.22 7.55 12.05
CA ARG A 160 -7.29 6.50 11.62
C ARG A 160 -6.14 7.07 10.77
N MET A 161 -6.47 7.97 9.85
CA MET A 161 -5.44 8.63 9.05
C MET A 161 -4.59 9.60 9.89
N PHE A 162 -5.19 10.27 10.89
CA PHE A 162 -4.47 11.08 11.86
C PHE A 162 -3.45 10.25 12.64
N ASP A 163 -3.85 9.09 13.18
CA ASP A 163 -2.95 8.22 13.95
C ASP A 163 -1.74 7.79 13.12
N SER A 164 -1.97 7.43 11.84
CA SER A 164 -0.91 7.06 10.91
C SER A 164 0.01 8.25 10.56
N ALA A 165 -0.55 9.43 10.33
CA ALA A 165 0.20 10.65 10.02
C ALA A 165 1.05 11.09 11.21
N LEU A 166 0.51 11.04 12.43
CA LEU A 166 1.23 11.39 13.64
C LEU A 166 2.40 10.44 13.89
N GLU A 167 2.25 9.15 13.61
CA GLU A 167 3.34 8.18 13.71
C GLU A 167 4.52 8.51 12.78
N VAL A 168 4.21 8.82 11.53
CA VAL A 168 5.23 9.21 10.53
C VAL A 168 5.93 10.51 10.92
N GLU A 169 5.16 11.54 11.30
CA GLU A 169 5.73 12.84 11.64
C GLU A 169 6.48 12.83 12.97
N TRP A 170 6.09 11.98 13.92
CA TRP A 170 6.82 11.73 15.14
C TRP A 170 8.21 11.13 14.87
N ALA A 171 8.29 10.08 14.06
CA ALA A 171 9.55 9.47 13.65
C ALA A 171 10.44 10.47 12.88
N ASN A 172 9.85 11.26 11.98
CA ASN A 172 10.58 12.31 11.26
C ASN A 172 11.16 13.37 12.21
N ALA A 173 10.36 13.83 13.18
CA ALA A 173 10.77 14.84 14.16
C ALA A 173 11.94 14.36 15.05
N ILE A 174 11.93 13.09 15.48
CA ILE A 174 13.06 12.47 16.17
C ILE A 174 14.32 12.48 15.30
N ASN A 175 14.22 12.04 14.05
CA ASN A 175 15.35 11.94 13.13
C ASN A 175 15.95 13.30 12.78
N THR A 176 15.12 14.31 12.57
CA THR A 176 15.54 15.66 12.16
C THR A 176 15.83 16.56 13.36
N ARG A 177 15.44 16.18 14.59
CA ARG A 177 15.45 16.99 15.81
C ARG A 177 14.70 18.31 15.61
N ALA A 178 13.62 18.27 14.85
CA ALA A 178 12.79 19.43 14.57
C ALA A 178 11.58 19.47 15.51
N PRO A 179 11.03 20.66 15.81
CA PRO A 179 9.82 20.77 16.62
C PRO A 179 8.61 20.17 15.89
N LEU A 180 7.75 19.51 16.62
CA LEU A 180 6.46 19.02 16.19
C LEU A 180 5.38 19.64 17.06
N SER A 181 4.38 20.27 16.44
CA SER A 181 3.23 20.83 17.16
C SER A 181 1.94 20.11 16.82
N LEU A 182 1.04 20.05 17.79
CA LEU A 182 -0.28 19.47 17.69
C LEU A 182 -1.30 20.46 18.23
N ILE A 183 -2.40 20.64 17.51
CA ILE A 183 -3.55 21.46 17.94
C ILE A 183 -4.78 20.59 17.99
N MET A 184 -5.33 20.37 19.18
CA MET A 184 -6.65 19.77 19.38
C MET A 184 -7.71 20.87 19.42
N LEU A 185 -8.81 20.69 18.70
CA LEU A 185 -9.89 21.70 18.60
C LEU A 185 -11.24 21.03 18.87
N ASP A 186 -12.13 21.78 19.50
CA ASP A 186 -13.50 21.34 19.78
C ASP A 186 -14.47 22.49 19.56
N ILE A 187 -15.63 22.22 18.97
CA ILE A 187 -16.70 23.22 18.76
C ILE A 187 -17.44 23.46 20.07
N ASP A 188 -17.36 24.67 20.57
CA ASP A 188 -17.97 25.05 21.83
C ASP A 188 -19.49 24.89 21.80
N TYR A 189 -20.05 24.25 22.82
CA TYR A 189 -21.48 24.04 22.98
C TYR A 189 -22.18 23.34 21.82
N PHE A 190 -21.49 22.45 21.10
CA PHE A 190 -22.04 21.77 19.92
C PHE A 190 -23.28 20.91 20.25
N LYS A 191 -23.32 20.30 21.44
CA LYS A 191 -24.53 19.60 21.89
C LYS A 191 -25.72 20.51 21.94
N GLN A 192 -25.59 21.71 22.54
CA GLN A 192 -26.64 22.72 22.60
C GLN A 192 -27.04 23.27 21.23
N TYR A 193 -26.07 23.31 20.29
CA TYR A 193 -26.34 23.59 18.89
C TYR A 193 -27.30 22.56 18.29
N ASN A 194 -26.97 21.25 18.44
CA ASN A 194 -27.81 20.16 17.96
C ASN A 194 -29.18 20.14 18.64
N ASP A 195 -29.25 20.39 19.95
CA ASP A 195 -30.49 20.43 20.70
C ASP A 195 -31.42 21.57 20.22
N HIS A 196 -30.85 22.70 19.76
CA HIS A 196 -31.60 23.86 19.30
C HIS A 196 -31.97 23.79 17.80
N TYR A 197 -31.02 23.38 16.93
CA TYR A 197 -31.19 23.43 15.46
C TYR A 197 -31.47 22.06 14.82
N GLY A 198 -31.32 20.98 15.56
CA GLY A 198 -31.42 19.60 15.08
C GLY A 198 -30.14 19.07 14.44
N HIS A 199 -30.01 17.72 14.38
CA HIS A 199 -28.82 17.06 13.92
C HIS A 199 -28.45 17.37 12.45
N ILE A 200 -29.46 17.58 11.57
CA ILE A 200 -29.17 17.89 10.15
C ILE A 200 -28.41 19.24 10.05
N ARG A 201 -28.79 20.21 10.83
CA ARG A 201 -28.08 21.52 10.89
C ARG A 201 -26.72 21.36 11.57
N GLY A 202 -26.60 20.47 12.56
CA GLY A 202 -25.32 20.10 13.15
C GLY A 202 -24.35 19.50 12.15
N ASP A 203 -24.81 18.61 11.30
CA ASP A 203 -24.01 18.01 10.22
C ASP A 203 -23.56 19.07 9.19
N GLU A 204 -24.42 20.00 8.82
CA GLU A 204 -24.06 21.15 7.95
C GLU A 204 -23.00 22.04 8.61
N CYS A 205 -23.15 22.31 9.91
CA CYS A 205 -22.18 23.07 10.71
C CYS A 205 -20.81 22.37 10.74
N LEU A 206 -20.78 21.07 11.01
CA LEU A 206 -19.54 20.27 11.00
C LEU A 206 -18.84 20.31 9.64
N LYS A 207 -19.58 20.19 8.54
CA LYS A 207 -19.02 20.29 7.18
C LYS A 207 -18.42 21.68 6.94
N GLN A 208 -19.12 22.73 7.32
CA GLN A 208 -18.65 24.11 7.14
C GLN A 208 -17.41 24.38 7.99
N VAL A 209 -17.41 23.99 9.27
CA VAL A 209 -16.24 24.11 10.17
C VAL A 209 -15.04 23.34 9.62
N ALA A 210 -15.24 22.10 9.19
CA ALA A 210 -14.15 21.28 8.61
C ALA A 210 -13.56 21.94 7.36
N GLN A 211 -14.39 22.49 6.48
CA GLN A 211 -13.95 23.20 5.28
C GLN A 211 -13.14 24.45 5.61
N LEU A 212 -13.55 25.23 6.60
CA LEU A 212 -12.84 26.42 7.03
C LEU A 212 -11.51 26.08 7.69
N LEU A 213 -11.50 25.12 8.61
CA LEU A 213 -10.29 24.72 9.34
C LEU A 213 -9.26 24.03 8.43
N SER A 214 -9.69 23.27 7.42
CA SER A 214 -8.78 22.65 6.46
C SER A 214 -7.90 23.65 5.71
N GLN A 215 -8.35 24.89 5.53
CA GLN A 215 -7.60 25.97 4.89
C GLN A 215 -6.43 26.48 5.75
N THR A 216 -6.35 26.08 7.01
CA THR A 216 -5.24 26.47 7.91
C THR A 216 -4.03 25.60 7.78
N ALA A 217 -4.17 24.38 7.28
CA ALA A 217 -3.08 23.47 6.92
C ALA A 217 -2.50 23.88 5.55
N THR A 218 -1.57 24.83 5.55
CA THR A 218 -1.11 25.50 4.32
C THR A 218 0.20 24.95 3.77
N ARG A 219 1.02 24.32 4.62
CA ARG A 219 2.28 23.71 4.18
C ARG A 219 2.02 22.27 3.73
N SER A 220 2.87 21.75 2.87
CA SER A 220 2.71 20.42 2.26
C SER A 220 2.64 19.27 3.27
N ARG A 221 3.24 19.46 4.45
CA ARG A 221 3.25 18.46 5.53
C ARG A 221 2.29 18.79 6.68
N ASP A 222 1.61 19.95 6.64
CA ASP A 222 0.54 20.23 7.60
C ASP A 222 -0.60 19.25 7.37
N PHE A 223 -1.13 18.68 8.45
CA PHE A 223 -2.15 17.67 8.38
C PHE A 223 -3.36 18.05 9.23
N PHE A 224 -4.56 17.92 8.66
CA PHE A 224 -5.83 18.23 9.32
C PHE A 224 -6.78 17.05 9.26
N ALA A 225 -7.42 16.72 10.39
CA ALA A 225 -8.37 15.61 10.49
C ALA A 225 -9.53 15.93 11.43
N ARG A 226 -10.65 15.20 11.27
CA ARG A 226 -11.70 15.07 12.27
C ARG A 226 -11.33 13.93 13.20
N TYR A 227 -11.16 14.25 14.50
CA TYR A 227 -10.74 13.27 15.50
C TYR A 227 -11.92 12.42 15.97
N GLY A 228 -13.11 13.04 16.13
CA GLY A 228 -14.37 12.37 16.47
C GLY A 228 -15.44 13.38 16.91
N GLY A 229 -16.71 13.09 16.66
CA GLY A 229 -17.79 14.00 17.04
C GLY A 229 -17.60 15.41 16.49
N GLU A 230 -17.43 16.39 17.38
CA GLU A 230 -17.16 17.81 17.09
C GLU A 230 -15.68 18.19 17.22
N GLU A 231 -14.80 17.20 17.38
CA GLU A 231 -13.36 17.41 17.60
C GLU A 231 -12.55 17.31 16.29
N PHE A 232 -11.63 18.24 16.13
CA PHE A 232 -10.69 18.28 15.01
C PHE A 232 -9.24 18.39 15.52
N VAL A 233 -8.28 18.05 14.66
CA VAL A 233 -6.87 18.03 15.01
C VAL A 233 -6.00 18.49 13.86
N LEU A 234 -4.91 19.24 14.17
CA LEU A 234 -3.84 19.58 13.23
C LEU A 234 -2.51 19.04 13.72
N ILE A 235 -1.74 18.44 12.82
CA ILE A 235 -0.33 18.12 13.02
C ILE A 235 0.47 19.15 12.21
N LEU A 236 1.43 19.79 12.86
CA LEU A 236 2.26 20.84 12.28
C LEU A 236 3.74 20.46 12.43
N PRO A 237 4.32 19.73 11.46
CA PRO A 237 5.74 19.37 11.48
C PRO A 237 6.63 20.60 11.31
N GLU A 238 7.84 20.58 11.91
CA GLU A 238 8.80 21.66 11.84
C GLU A 238 8.19 23.02 12.25
N CYS A 239 7.34 22.98 13.27
CA CYS A 239 6.58 24.13 13.75
C CYS A 239 6.81 24.31 15.26
N ASP A 240 7.37 25.42 15.65
CA ASP A 240 7.55 25.78 17.05
C ASP A 240 6.23 26.30 17.67
N GLU A 241 6.22 26.46 18.98
CA GLU A 241 5.03 26.88 19.73
C GLU A 241 4.48 28.23 19.24
N LYS A 242 5.36 29.19 18.94
CA LYS A 242 4.95 30.50 18.45
C LYS A 242 4.24 30.42 17.10
N ALA A 243 4.76 29.63 16.18
CA ALA A 243 4.14 29.42 14.88
C ALA A 243 2.84 28.61 15.01
N ALA A 244 2.79 27.60 15.89
CA ALA A 244 1.57 26.82 16.18
C ALA A 244 0.45 27.71 16.76
N LEU A 245 0.80 28.63 17.66
CA LEU A 245 -0.14 29.64 18.19
C LEU A 245 -0.72 30.54 17.09
N GLN A 246 0.09 30.94 16.10
CA GLN A 246 -0.41 31.70 14.96
C GLN A 246 -1.41 30.90 14.13
N VAL A 247 -1.16 29.59 13.92
CA VAL A 247 -2.11 28.71 13.25
C VAL A 247 -3.40 28.58 14.06
N ALA A 248 -3.31 28.33 15.38
CA ALA A 248 -4.46 28.24 16.26
C ALA A 248 -5.29 29.56 16.27
N GLN A 249 -4.62 30.71 16.32
CA GLN A 249 -5.29 32.01 16.21
C GLN A 249 -5.97 32.21 14.88
N ARG A 250 -5.39 31.73 13.78
CA ARG A 250 -6.01 31.76 12.45
C ARG A 250 -7.25 30.86 12.39
N CYS A 251 -7.21 29.66 12.98
CA CYS A 251 -8.39 28.79 13.12
C CYS A 251 -9.53 29.54 13.81
N ARG A 252 -9.26 30.14 14.97
CA ARG A 252 -10.25 30.88 15.75
C ARG A 252 -10.83 32.06 14.95
N SER A 253 -9.98 32.80 14.27
CA SER A 253 -10.40 33.96 13.46
C SER A 253 -11.30 33.57 12.29
N LEU A 254 -10.98 32.49 11.58
CA LEU A 254 -11.79 31.97 10.47
C LEU A 254 -13.18 31.55 10.92
N ILE A 255 -13.26 30.83 12.05
CA ILE A 255 -14.55 30.41 12.61
C ILE A 255 -15.38 31.63 13.06
N ALA A 256 -14.76 32.60 13.75
CA ALA A 256 -15.45 33.83 14.16
C ALA A 256 -15.94 34.67 12.97
N GLN A 257 -15.14 34.77 11.89
CA GLN A 257 -15.52 35.49 10.67
C GLN A 257 -16.67 34.82 9.92
N ALA A 258 -16.75 33.47 9.95
CA ALA A 258 -17.86 32.74 9.34
C ALA A 258 -19.21 33.03 10.00
N ALA A 259 -19.20 33.53 11.25
CA ALA A 259 -20.35 33.98 12.00
C ALA A 259 -21.55 33.01 11.96
N ILE A 260 -21.31 31.70 12.00
CA ILE A 260 -22.36 30.67 11.98
C ILE A 260 -23.22 30.85 13.23
N PRO A 261 -24.52 31.16 13.10
CA PRO A 261 -25.36 31.51 14.26
C PRO A 261 -25.47 30.38 15.27
N HIS A 262 -25.34 30.68 16.56
CA HIS A 262 -25.50 29.73 17.67
C HIS A 262 -26.29 30.32 18.84
N ALA A 263 -27.63 30.25 18.77
CA ALA A 263 -28.51 30.81 19.79
C ALA A 263 -28.42 30.13 21.17
N GLY A 264 -27.97 28.86 21.22
CA GLY A 264 -27.78 28.12 22.47
C GLY A 264 -26.40 28.29 23.13
N SER A 265 -25.48 29.07 22.52
CA SER A 265 -24.15 29.29 23.08
C SER A 265 -24.17 30.31 24.20
N GLN A 266 -23.39 30.05 25.26
CA GLN A 266 -23.17 30.98 26.38
C GLN A 266 -21.94 31.87 26.21
N VAL A 267 -21.17 31.69 25.12
CA VAL A 267 -19.90 32.39 24.86
C VAL A 267 -20.12 33.53 23.85
N ALA A 268 -20.78 33.24 22.74
CA ALA A 268 -21.01 34.19 21.65
C ALA A 268 -22.27 33.82 20.87
N PRO A 269 -22.91 34.75 20.13
CA PRO A 269 -24.10 34.46 19.32
C PRO A 269 -23.79 33.61 18.06
N HIS A 270 -22.58 33.12 17.93
CA HIS A 270 -22.09 32.34 16.81
C HIS A 270 -21.22 31.19 17.30
N ILE A 271 -20.94 30.23 16.43
CA ILE A 271 -20.01 29.11 16.70
C ILE A 271 -18.65 29.65 17.08
N THR A 272 -18.08 29.08 18.15
CA THR A 272 -16.71 29.30 18.60
C THR A 272 -16.01 27.95 18.79
N ILE A 273 -14.69 27.99 18.92
CA ILE A 273 -13.88 26.79 19.16
C ILE A 273 -12.93 27.02 20.32
N SER A 274 -12.74 25.99 21.14
CA SER A 274 -11.68 25.90 22.12
C SER A 274 -10.52 25.08 21.56
N GLN A 275 -9.28 25.43 21.95
CA GLN A 275 -8.09 24.81 21.38
C GLN A 275 -7.04 24.53 22.44
N GLY A 276 -6.44 23.32 22.39
CA GLY A 276 -5.25 22.95 23.13
C GLY A 276 -4.07 22.79 22.19
N VAL A 277 -2.97 23.47 22.45
CA VAL A 277 -1.74 23.42 21.63
C VAL A 277 -0.62 22.78 22.41
N SER A 278 0.01 21.74 21.88
CA SER A 278 1.24 21.15 22.43
C SER A 278 2.35 21.23 21.40
N THR A 279 3.59 21.44 21.86
CA THR A 279 4.81 21.48 21.04
C THR A 279 5.91 20.71 21.75
N ILE A 280 6.63 19.89 21.01
CA ILE A 280 7.77 19.11 21.50
C ILE A 280 8.86 19.03 20.43
N VAL A 281 10.11 18.89 20.84
CA VAL A 281 11.19 18.33 20.01
C VAL A 281 11.41 16.91 20.55
N PRO A 282 10.80 15.88 19.92
CA PRO A 282 10.78 14.56 20.52
C PRO A 282 12.13 13.88 20.48
N SER A 283 12.41 13.10 21.52
CA SER A 283 13.54 12.19 21.61
C SER A 283 13.06 10.73 21.56
N PRO A 284 13.96 9.74 21.37
CA PRO A 284 13.60 8.33 21.41
C PRO A 284 13.01 7.84 22.76
N MET A 285 13.16 8.63 23.83
CA MET A 285 12.64 8.29 25.17
C MET A 285 11.21 8.82 25.40
N ASP A 286 10.74 9.77 24.58
CA ASP A 286 9.43 10.36 24.71
C ASP A 286 8.35 9.47 24.09
N GLN A 287 7.14 9.52 24.66
CA GLN A 287 6.00 8.75 24.20
C GLN A 287 5.03 9.65 23.40
N ARG A 288 4.67 9.21 22.19
CA ARG A 288 3.71 9.90 21.35
C ARG A 288 2.34 10.09 22.03
N ILE A 289 1.96 9.14 22.88
CA ILE A 289 0.68 9.20 23.60
C ILE A 289 0.66 10.36 24.61
N ASP A 290 1.76 10.60 25.32
CA ASP A 290 1.84 11.70 26.31
C ASP A 290 1.74 13.06 25.62
N PHE A 291 2.28 13.18 24.40
CA PHE A 291 2.18 14.38 23.59
C PHE A 291 0.73 14.68 23.14
N LEU A 292 -0.01 13.64 22.77
CA LEU A 292 -1.43 13.74 22.44
C LEU A 292 -2.27 14.10 23.67
N GLU A 293 -2.04 13.41 24.79
CA GLU A 293 -2.73 13.69 26.06
C GLU A 293 -2.46 15.12 26.56
N LEU A 294 -1.27 15.65 26.34
CA LEU A 294 -0.96 17.03 26.70
C LEU A 294 -1.83 18.02 25.92
N ALA A 295 -2.01 17.80 24.60
CA ALA A 295 -2.89 18.63 23.79
C ALA A 295 -4.35 18.53 24.26
N ASP A 296 -4.81 17.35 24.62
CA ASP A 296 -6.18 17.11 25.14
C ASP A 296 -6.38 17.79 26.48
N ARG A 297 -5.46 17.66 27.46
CA ARG A 297 -5.52 18.39 28.74
C ARG A 297 -5.60 19.90 28.54
N ARG A 298 -4.82 20.43 27.60
CA ARG A 298 -4.86 21.87 27.26
C ARG A 298 -6.17 22.27 26.61
N LEU A 299 -6.75 21.43 25.74
CA LEU A 299 -8.09 21.67 25.21
C LEU A 299 -9.14 21.71 26.33
N TYR A 300 -9.06 20.75 27.25
CA TYR A 300 -9.93 20.75 28.43
C TYR A 300 -9.74 22.02 29.29
N ARG A 301 -8.51 22.48 29.47
CA ARG A 301 -8.20 23.74 30.15
C ARG A 301 -8.83 24.96 29.45
N ALA A 302 -8.76 25.02 28.11
CA ALA A 302 -9.39 26.08 27.33
C ALA A 302 -10.93 26.11 27.57
N LYS A 303 -11.56 24.94 27.62
CA LYS A 303 -13.00 24.84 27.96
C LYS A 303 -13.31 25.34 29.37
N GLN A 304 -12.44 25.09 30.37
CA GLN A 304 -12.58 25.60 31.74
C GLN A 304 -12.35 27.11 31.84
N LEU A 305 -11.47 27.70 31.06
CA LEU A 305 -11.17 29.13 31.05
C LEU A 305 -12.30 29.98 30.43
N GLY A 306 -13.41 29.38 30.08
CA GLY A 306 -14.59 30.08 29.53
C GLY A 306 -14.79 29.86 28.04
N ARG A 307 -14.06 28.92 27.46
CA ARG A 307 -14.16 28.57 26.03
C ARG A 307 -13.66 29.67 25.09
N ASN A 308 -13.81 29.45 23.75
CA ASN A 308 -13.38 30.41 22.72
C ASN A 308 -11.96 30.93 22.95
N CYS A 309 -11.04 30.07 23.38
CA CYS A 309 -9.68 30.44 23.68
C CYS A 309 -8.69 29.32 23.32
N ILE A 310 -7.41 29.64 23.41
CA ILE A 310 -6.29 28.76 23.15
C ILE A 310 -5.55 28.58 24.47
N ALA A 311 -5.32 27.33 24.87
CA ALA A 311 -4.47 27.00 25.99
C ALA A 311 -3.16 26.37 25.53
N VAL A 312 -2.05 26.82 26.10
CA VAL A 312 -0.66 26.33 25.87
C VAL A 312 -0.02 25.87 27.17
N ASP A 313 -0.62 26.20 28.31
CA ASP A 313 -0.17 25.84 29.64
C ASP A 313 -1.19 24.90 30.30
N GLU A 314 -0.76 24.12 31.30
CA GLU A 314 -1.60 23.23 32.12
C GLU A 314 -2.35 23.99 33.22
#